data_ff8cd460d32d140f9acac2704995e982
#
_entry.id   ff8cd460d32d140f9acac2704995e982
#
_cell.length_a   1.000
_cell.length_b   1.000
_cell.length_c   1.000
_cell.angle_alpha   90.00
_cell.angle_beta   90.00
_cell.angle_gamma   90.00
#
_symmetry.space_group_name_H-M   'P 1'
#
loop_
_entity.id
_entity.type
_entity.pdbx_description
1 polymer ?
#
loop_
_entity_poly.entity_id
_entity_poly.type
_entity_poly.pdbx_seq_one_letter_code
_entity_poly.pdbx_strand_id
1 'polypeptide(L)'
;MNKIYCVGVGPGDPELLTLKAHNLLRNASQIAYFRKKNTLGRARTIIEKIIHKKNVYEYPMEYPLTTEVDFQTEEYKKTLDDFYIKCCSDIKVLLKKNDLIVISEGDPLFYGSFVHLYEKLKKDTPVIFVPGITAMSGSWTNAKIPIAMGD
;
A
#
# COMPACT_ATOMS: atom_id res chain seq x y z
N MET A 1 18.32 11.74 4.98
CA MET A 1 18.04 10.44 4.34
C MET A 1 16.55 10.36 4.04
N ASN A 2 16.18 10.12 2.80
CA ASN A 2 14.79 9.97 2.43
C ASN A 2 14.20 8.69 3.04
N LYS A 3 12.88 8.67 3.25
CA LYS A 3 12.18 7.62 3.98
C LYS A 3 10.94 7.15 3.22
N ILE A 4 10.43 6.01 3.62
CA ILE A 4 9.17 5.46 3.14
C ILE A 4 8.07 5.82 4.14
N TYR A 5 6.96 6.34 3.63
CA TYR A 5 5.70 6.39 4.35
C TYR A 5 4.79 5.30 3.80
N CYS A 6 4.51 4.27 4.60
CA CYS A 6 3.52 3.26 4.25
C CYS A 6 2.17 3.69 4.79
N VAL A 7 1.26 4.06 3.90
CA VAL A 7 0.04 4.81 4.23
C VAL A 7 -1.19 3.98 3.95
N GLY A 8 -1.98 3.73 4.99
CA GLY A 8 -3.31 3.16 4.85
C GLY A 8 -4.28 4.18 4.26
N VAL A 9 -4.95 3.78 3.18
CA VAL A 9 -5.91 4.66 2.47
C VAL A 9 -7.37 4.30 2.74
N GLY A 10 -7.61 3.45 3.73
CA GLY A 10 -8.97 3.08 4.12
C GLY A 10 -9.63 2.04 3.21
N PRO A 11 -10.92 1.72 3.47
CA PRO A 11 -11.60 0.57 2.91
C PRO A 11 -12.25 0.80 1.53
N GLY A 12 -12.16 2.02 0.98
CA GLY A 12 -12.75 2.31 -0.33
C GLY A 12 -13.24 3.76 -0.51
N ASP A 13 -13.94 4.28 0.49
CA ASP A 13 -14.40 5.67 0.49
C ASP A 13 -13.23 6.62 0.76
N PRO A 14 -12.91 7.56 -0.14
CA PRO A 14 -11.83 8.53 0.07
C PRO A 14 -12.07 9.48 1.26
N GLU A 15 -13.30 9.66 1.73
CA GLU A 15 -13.60 10.45 2.92
C GLU A 15 -13.21 9.73 4.22
N LEU A 16 -12.90 8.43 4.15
CA LEU A 16 -12.40 7.64 5.27
C LEU A 16 -10.86 7.63 5.36
N LEU A 17 -10.17 8.47 4.59
CA LEU A 17 -8.75 8.70 4.81
C LEU A 17 -8.51 9.40 6.15
N THR A 18 -7.43 9.01 6.84
CA THR A 18 -6.98 9.80 7.97
C THR A 18 -6.46 11.15 7.49
N LEU A 19 -6.58 12.19 8.32
CA LEU A 19 -6.04 13.51 8.00
C LEU A 19 -4.53 13.45 7.69
N LYS A 20 -3.79 12.59 8.39
CA LYS A 20 -2.36 12.40 8.15
C LYS A 20 -2.10 11.80 6.78
N ALA A 21 -2.86 10.77 6.38
CA ALA A 21 -2.76 10.17 5.05
C ALA A 21 -3.07 11.19 3.95
N HIS A 22 -4.16 11.93 4.09
CA HIS A 22 -4.55 12.99 3.16
C HIS A 22 -3.46 14.05 2.97
N ASN A 23 -2.87 14.55 4.08
CA ASN A 23 -1.84 15.58 4.02
C ASN A 23 -0.55 15.08 3.35
N LEU A 24 -0.15 13.83 3.61
CA LEU A 24 0.99 13.21 2.94
C LEU A 24 0.74 13.07 1.44
N LEU A 25 -0.41 12.56 1.04
CA LEU A 25 -0.77 12.36 -0.37
C LEU A 25 -0.87 13.69 -1.14
N ARG A 26 -1.40 14.74 -0.52
CA ARG A 26 -1.43 16.07 -1.12
C ARG A 26 -0.06 16.65 -1.43
N ASN A 27 0.97 16.25 -0.69
CA ASN A 27 2.32 16.74 -0.84
C ASN A 27 3.26 15.70 -1.49
N ALA A 28 2.73 14.58 -1.95
CA ALA A 28 3.50 13.53 -2.58
C ALA A 28 4.13 13.98 -3.90
N SER A 29 5.40 13.68 -4.09
CA SER A 29 6.09 13.78 -5.37
C SER A 29 6.21 12.44 -6.07
N GLN A 30 6.20 11.34 -5.30
CA GLN A 30 6.21 9.98 -5.82
C GLN A 30 5.42 9.03 -4.91
N ILE A 31 4.69 8.12 -5.55
CA ILE A 31 3.90 7.09 -4.87
C ILE A 31 4.19 5.72 -5.47
N ALA A 32 4.03 4.68 -4.66
CA ALA A 32 4.07 3.29 -5.10
C ALA A 32 2.85 2.53 -4.57
N TYR A 33 2.42 1.53 -5.30
CA TYR A 33 1.27 0.72 -4.93
C TYR A 33 1.28 -0.63 -5.62
N PHE A 34 0.70 -1.63 -4.96
CA PHE A 34 0.51 -2.95 -5.56
C PHE A 34 -0.71 -2.98 -6.45
N ARG A 35 -0.60 -3.72 -7.55
CA ARG A 35 -1.73 -3.98 -8.44
C ARG A 35 -1.65 -5.35 -9.10
N LYS A 36 -2.78 -5.85 -9.55
CA LYS A 36 -2.83 -6.97 -10.49
C LYS A 36 -2.57 -6.45 -11.89
N LYS A 37 -2.07 -7.31 -12.76
CA LYS A 37 -1.85 -7.01 -14.17
C LYS A 37 -3.11 -6.42 -14.81
N ASN A 38 -2.94 -5.38 -15.61
CA ASN A 38 -4.03 -4.69 -16.33
C ASN A 38 -5.11 -4.06 -15.43
N THR A 39 -4.81 -3.79 -14.17
CA THR A 39 -5.71 -3.05 -13.27
C THR A 39 -5.05 -1.80 -12.74
N LEU A 40 -5.85 -0.82 -12.31
CA LEU A 40 -5.32 0.39 -11.66
C LEU A 40 -4.83 0.09 -10.23
N GLY A 41 -5.41 -0.91 -9.58
CA GLY A 41 -5.18 -1.22 -8.16
C GLY A 41 -6.14 -0.46 -7.24
N ARG A 42 -6.68 -1.15 -6.23
CA ARG A 42 -7.72 -0.58 -5.35
C ARG A 42 -7.22 0.62 -4.56
N ALA A 43 -6.06 0.52 -3.93
CA ALA A 43 -5.48 1.63 -3.16
C ALA A 43 -5.29 2.87 -4.05
N ARG A 44 -4.84 2.68 -5.29
CA ARG A 44 -4.67 3.79 -6.25
C ARG A 44 -5.99 4.43 -6.64
N THR A 45 -7.04 3.64 -6.82
CA THR A 45 -8.39 4.14 -7.14
C THR A 45 -8.95 5.02 -6.03
N ILE A 46 -8.74 4.64 -4.75
CA ILE A 46 -9.22 5.41 -3.60
C ILE A 46 -8.67 6.85 -3.59
N ILE A 47 -7.40 7.01 -3.97
CA ILE A 47 -6.73 8.32 -3.91
C ILE A 47 -6.78 9.11 -5.21
N GLU A 48 -7.46 8.61 -6.23
CA GLU A 48 -7.45 9.20 -7.57
C GLU A 48 -7.76 10.71 -7.57
N LYS A 49 -8.80 11.11 -6.87
CA LYS A 49 -9.22 12.54 -6.80
C LYS A 49 -8.23 13.42 -6.04
N ILE A 50 -7.38 12.85 -5.19
CA ILE A 50 -6.42 13.59 -4.37
C ILE A 50 -5.18 13.94 -5.19
N ILE A 51 -4.75 13.05 -6.07
CA ILE A 51 -3.49 13.17 -6.82
C ILE A 51 -3.68 13.59 -8.28
N HIS A 52 -4.90 13.51 -8.84
CA HIS A 52 -5.16 13.72 -10.28
C HIS A 52 -4.71 15.09 -10.84
N LYS A 53 -4.63 16.12 -10.00
CA LYS A 53 -4.18 17.47 -10.40
C LYS A 53 -2.68 17.70 -10.26
N LYS A 54 -1.90 16.67 -9.91
CA LYS A 54 -0.49 16.80 -9.61
C LYS A 54 0.36 15.95 -10.56
N ASN A 55 1.54 16.43 -10.86
CA ASN A 55 2.54 15.65 -11.57
C ASN A 55 3.29 14.75 -10.56
N VAL A 56 2.59 13.71 -10.08
CA VAL A 56 3.14 12.72 -9.14
C VAL A 56 3.73 11.56 -9.95
N TYR A 57 4.96 11.19 -9.65
CA TYR A 57 5.54 9.98 -10.22
C TYR A 57 4.90 8.75 -9.60
N GLU A 58 4.40 7.84 -10.42
CA GLU A 58 3.75 6.61 -9.97
C GLU A 58 4.60 5.38 -10.28
N TYR A 59 4.87 4.57 -9.26
CA TYR A 59 5.54 3.28 -9.38
C TYR A 59 4.56 2.14 -9.05
N PRO A 60 3.88 1.56 -10.05
CA PRO A 60 3.03 0.40 -9.83
C PRO A 60 3.87 -0.87 -9.67
N MET A 61 3.72 -1.55 -8.54
CA MET A 61 4.27 -2.87 -8.27
C MET A 61 3.28 -3.93 -8.75
N GLU A 62 3.47 -4.39 -9.98
CA GLU A 62 2.56 -5.32 -10.63
C GLU A 62 2.93 -6.77 -10.30
N TYR A 63 2.01 -7.50 -9.67
CA TYR A 63 2.22 -8.90 -9.33
C TYR A 63 2.48 -9.76 -10.58
N PRO A 64 3.53 -10.60 -10.56
CA PRO A 64 3.89 -11.44 -11.69
C PRO A 64 2.93 -12.62 -11.90
N LEU A 65 2.22 -13.02 -10.85
CA LEU A 65 1.33 -14.17 -10.81
C LEU A 65 -0.09 -13.75 -10.45
N THR A 66 -1.06 -14.42 -11.05
CA THR A 66 -2.48 -14.31 -10.69
C THR A 66 -2.83 -15.35 -9.63
N THR A 67 -4.01 -15.20 -9.02
CA THR A 67 -4.54 -16.14 -8.00
C THR A 67 -4.89 -17.52 -8.56
N GLU A 68 -4.67 -17.77 -9.84
CA GLU A 68 -4.92 -19.05 -10.52
C GLU A 68 -3.78 -20.06 -10.37
N VAL A 69 -2.61 -19.61 -9.90
CA VAL A 69 -1.46 -20.50 -9.65
C VAL A 69 -1.51 -20.99 -8.20
N ASP A 70 -1.26 -22.27 -8.00
CA ASP A 70 -1.23 -22.86 -6.65
C ASP A 70 -0.12 -22.20 -5.80
N PHE A 71 -0.55 -21.48 -4.76
CA PHE A 71 0.31 -20.72 -3.85
C PHE A 71 1.22 -21.61 -2.97
N GLN A 72 1.01 -22.93 -2.96
CA GLN A 72 1.81 -23.87 -2.16
C GLN A 72 3.07 -24.32 -2.89
N THR A 73 3.20 -24.07 -4.18
CA THR A 73 4.37 -24.51 -4.96
C THR A 73 5.62 -23.69 -4.64
N GLU A 74 6.78 -24.33 -4.66
CA GLU A 74 8.06 -23.65 -4.48
C GLU A 74 8.36 -22.65 -5.60
N GLU A 75 7.89 -22.90 -6.82
CA GLU A 75 8.00 -21.99 -7.94
C GLU A 75 7.22 -20.70 -7.69
N TYR A 76 6.01 -20.80 -7.15
CA TYR A 76 5.20 -19.64 -6.77
C TYR A 76 5.91 -18.78 -5.72
N LYS A 77 6.41 -19.40 -4.65
CA LYS A 77 7.14 -18.72 -3.58
C LYS A 77 8.38 -18.01 -4.09
N LYS A 78 9.17 -18.69 -4.93
CA LYS A 78 10.38 -18.11 -5.54
C LYS A 78 10.03 -16.91 -6.44
N THR A 79 9.03 -17.04 -7.29
CA THR A 79 8.61 -15.96 -8.18
C THR A 79 8.16 -14.72 -7.41
N LEU A 80 7.43 -14.91 -6.30
CA LEU A 80 7.06 -13.79 -5.43
C LEU A 80 8.25 -13.17 -4.70
N ASP A 81 9.19 -13.99 -4.23
CA ASP A 81 10.38 -13.46 -3.55
C ASP A 81 11.25 -12.64 -4.50
N ASP A 82 11.48 -13.12 -5.72
CA ASP A 82 12.19 -12.39 -6.78
C ASP A 82 11.49 -11.07 -7.12
N PHE A 83 10.15 -11.07 -7.17
CA PHE A 83 9.35 -9.87 -7.36
C PHE A 83 9.55 -8.85 -6.23
N TYR A 84 9.50 -9.29 -4.96
CA TYR A 84 9.72 -8.40 -3.83
C TYR A 84 11.15 -7.87 -3.77
N ILE A 85 12.14 -8.68 -4.11
CA ILE A 85 13.55 -8.24 -4.21
C ILE A 85 13.68 -7.15 -5.26
N LYS A 86 13.09 -7.34 -6.44
CA LYS A 86 13.06 -6.32 -7.49
C LYS A 86 12.40 -5.02 -7.02
N CYS A 87 11.23 -5.12 -6.40
CA CYS A 87 10.53 -3.94 -5.86
C CYS A 87 11.40 -3.18 -4.84
N CYS A 88 12.09 -3.89 -3.95
CA CYS A 88 13.01 -3.27 -2.98
C CYS A 88 14.15 -2.53 -3.67
N SER A 89 14.72 -3.10 -4.72
CA SER A 89 15.78 -2.46 -5.51
C SER A 89 15.29 -1.16 -6.17
N ASP A 90 14.13 -1.21 -6.82
CA ASP A 90 13.52 -0.06 -7.48
C ASP A 90 13.16 1.04 -6.47
N ILE A 91 12.61 0.68 -5.31
CA ILE A 91 12.31 1.60 -4.21
C ILE A 91 13.58 2.31 -3.72
N LYS A 92 14.70 1.60 -3.56
CA LYS A 92 15.97 2.22 -3.17
C LYS A 92 16.46 3.24 -4.20
N VAL A 93 16.20 3.04 -5.47
CA VAL A 93 16.51 4.02 -6.53
C VAL A 93 15.61 5.26 -6.39
N LEU A 94 14.31 5.07 -6.16
CA LEU A 94 13.36 6.17 -5.96
C LEU A 94 13.72 7.03 -4.73
N LEU A 95 14.12 6.39 -3.65
CA LEU A 95 14.54 7.06 -2.42
C LEU A 95 15.81 7.91 -2.56
N LYS A 96 16.59 7.76 -3.62
CA LYS A 96 17.70 8.69 -3.91
C LYS A 96 17.22 10.09 -4.28
N LYS A 97 15.98 10.23 -4.75
CA LYS A 97 15.39 11.50 -5.19
C LYS A 97 14.55 12.16 -4.10
N ASN A 98 13.55 11.45 -3.56
CA ASN A 98 12.57 12.00 -2.62
C ASN A 98 12.10 10.91 -1.63
N ASP A 99 11.36 11.33 -0.61
CA ASP A 99 10.54 10.41 0.19
C ASP A 99 9.55 9.67 -0.71
N LEU A 100 9.27 8.41 -0.41
CA LEU A 100 8.31 7.59 -1.15
C LEU A 100 7.08 7.32 -0.30
N ILE A 101 5.90 7.54 -0.86
CA ILE A 101 4.65 7.11 -0.25
C ILE A 101 4.22 5.78 -0.87
N VAL A 102 4.19 4.73 -0.07
CA VAL A 102 3.61 3.44 -0.46
C VAL A 102 2.20 3.37 0.09
N ILE A 103 1.21 3.30 -0.78
CA ILE A 103 -0.18 3.22 -0.38
C ILE A 103 -0.67 1.78 -0.26
N SER A 104 -1.50 1.53 0.75
CA SER A 104 -2.11 0.24 1.03
C SER A 104 -3.60 0.41 1.28
N GLU A 105 -4.44 -0.43 0.68
CA GLU A 105 -5.87 -0.48 0.99
C GLU A 105 -6.06 -0.85 2.47
N GLY A 106 -7.02 -0.25 3.14
CA GLY A 106 -7.24 -0.45 4.57
C GLY A 106 -6.10 0.08 5.41
N ASP A 107 -5.53 -0.79 6.23
CA ASP A 107 -4.37 -0.55 7.09
C ASP A 107 -3.15 -1.33 6.59
N PRO A 108 -1.96 -0.72 6.49
CA PRO A 108 -0.78 -1.37 5.91
C PRO A 108 -0.25 -2.55 6.72
N LEU A 109 -0.53 -2.61 8.02
CA LEU A 109 -0.08 -3.70 8.89
C LEU A 109 -1.14 -4.80 9.07
N PHE A 110 -2.31 -4.63 8.43
CA PHE A 110 -3.37 -5.62 8.46
C PHE A 110 -3.53 -6.24 7.06
N TYR A 111 -2.86 -7.38 6.82
CA TYR A 111 -2.78 -8.08 5.52
C TYR A 111 -2.22 -7.24 4.37
N GLY A 112 -1.50 -6.16 4.67
CA GLY A 112 -0.90 -5.31 3.65
C GLY A 112 0.34 -5.96 3.00
N SER A 113 0.39 -5.96 1.68
CA SER A 113 1.50 -6.56 0.92
C SER A 113 2.86 -5.91 1.18
N PHE A 114 2.88 -4.66 1.63
CA PHE A 114 4.12 -3.96 1.95
C PHE A 114 4.93 -4.62 3.09
N VAL A 115 4.30 -5.41 3.95
CA VAL A 115 4.99 -6.13 5.02
C VAL A 115 6.14 -7.00 4.48
N HIS A 116 5.97 -7.62 3.30
CA HIS A 116 7.02 -8.41 2.66
C HIS A 116 8.21 -7.55 2.21
N LEU A 117 7.97 -6.33 1.75
CA LEU A 117 9.05 -5.37 1.43
C LEU A 117 9.70 -4.82 2.71
N TYR A 118 8.89 -4.52 3.72
CA TYR A 118 9.36 -4.00 5.00
C TYR A 118 10.37 -4.93 5.65
N GLU A 119 10.12 -6.23 5.68
CA GLU A 119 11.06 -7.21 6.22
C GLU A 119 12.44 -7.19 5.52
N LYS A 120 12.46 -6.86 4.23
CA LYS A 120 13.70 -6.74 3.45
C LYS A 120 14.37 -5.36 3.59
N LEU A 121 13.61 -4.31 3.85
CA LEU A 121 14.08 -2.92 3.85
C LEU A 121 14.41 -2.36 5.25
N LYS A 122 13.80 -2.88 6.31
CA LYS A 122 13.83 -2.31 7.67
C LYS A 122 15.23 -2.13 8.28
N LYS A 123 16.25 -2.82 7.77
CA LYS A 123 17.61 -2.74 8.30
C LYS A 123 18.35 -1.47 7.87
N ASP A 124 18.04 -0.94 6.69
CA ASP A 124 18.81 0.14 6.06
C ASP A 124 17.92 1.29 5.53
N THR A 125 16.62 1.17 5.65
CA THR A 125 15.67 2.15 5.12
C THR A 125 14.66 2.57 6.19
N PRO A 126 14.58 3.85 6.53
CA PRO A 126 13.58 4.36 7.48
C PRO A 126 12.17 4.20 6.92
N VAL A 127 11.28 3.57 7.69
CA VAL A 127 9.87 3.37 7.34
C VAL A 127 8.98 3.94 8.43
N ILE A 128 7.99 4.72 8.03
CA ILE A 128 6.94 5.27 8.89
C ILE A 128 5.61 4.69 8.44
N PHE A 129 4.92 3.99 9.34
CA PHE A 129 3.57 3.51 9.09
C PHE A 129 2.53 4.56 9.48
N VAL A 130 1.55 4.74 8.61
CA VAL A 130 0.38 5.58 8.86
C VAL A 130 -0.85 4.68 8.79
N PRO A 131 -1.56 4.49 9.92
CA PRO A 131 -2.68 3.57 9.97
C PRO A 131 -3.83 4.04 9.08
N GLY A 132 -4.65 3.10 8.67
CA GLY A 132 -5.89 3.34 7.94
C GLY A 132 -7.06 2.55 8.52
N ILE A 133 -8.27 2.94 8.15
CA ILE A 133 -9.49 2.20 8.51
C ILE A 133 -9.49 0.88 7.75
N THR A 134 -9.61 -0.24 8.46
CA THR A 134 -9.63 -1.57 7.86
C THR A 134 -10.94 -1.86 7.14
N ALA A 135 -10.95 -2.80 6.21
CA ALA A 135 -12.18 -3.29 5.58
C ALA A 135 -13.18 -3.85 6.60
N MET A 136 -12.70 -4.41 7.71
CA MET A 136 -13.54 -4.89 8.81
C MET A 136 -14.33 -3.72 9.42
N SER A 137 -13.67 -2.64 9.82
CA SER A 137 -14.34 -1.44 10.35
C SER A 137 -15.34 -0.86 9.35
N GLY A 138 -14.96 -0.77 8.08
CA GLY A 138 -15.86 -0.32 7.03
C GLY A 138 -17.09 -1.22 6.87
N SER A 139 -16.91 -2.53 6.96
CA SER A 139 -18.00 -3.52 6.77
C SER A 139 -19.03 -3.47 7.90
N TRP A 140 -18.63 -3.56 9.17
CA TRP A 140 -19.60 -3.53 10.26
C TRP A 140 -20.25 -2.16 10.44
N THR A 141 -19.54 -1.07 10.12
CA THR A 141 -20.14 0.28 10.08
C THR A 141 -21.24 0.36 9.02
N ASN A 142 -20.94 -0.11 7.79
CA ASN A 142 -21.93 -0.13 6.72
C ASN A 142 -23.14 -1.05 7.03
N ALA A 143 -22.89 -2.19 7.68
CA ALA A 143 -23.92 -3.13 8.11
C ALA A 143 -24.72 -2.63 9.34
N LYS A 144 -24.23 -1.59 10.04
CA LYS A 144 -24.80 -1.07 11.30
C LYS A 144 -24.85 -2.13 12.42
N ILE A 145 -23.82 -2.97 12.45
CA ILE A 145 -23.71 -4.06 13.44
C ILE A 145 -22.50 -3.76 14.34
N PRO A 146 -22.68 -3.57 15.65
CA PRO A 146 -21.55 -3.47 16.57
C PRO A 146 -20.83 -4.84 16.63
N ILE A 147 -19.50 -4.82 16.54
CA ILE A 147 -18.68 -6.04 16.59
C ILE A 147 -18.45 -6.50 18.05
N ALA A 148 -18.49 -5.58 18.98
CA ALA A 148 -18.37 -5.80 20.41
C ALA A 148 -19.25 -4.81 21.15
N MET A 149 -19.83 -5.23 22.27
CA MET A 149 -20.59 -4.37 23.18
C MET A 149 -19.89 -4.39 24.55
N GLY A 150 -19.70 -3.24 25.16
CA GLY A 150 -19.22 -3.14 26.52
C GLY A 150 -20.28 -3.68 27.49
N ASP A 151 -19.86 -4.23 28.62
CA ASP A 151 -20.74 -4.70 29.70
C ASP A 151 -21.29 -3.51 30.49
#